data_ef42b0d8201d0d41845c09b84043ef48
#
_entry.id   ef42b0d8201d0d41845c09b84043ef48
#
_cell.length_a   1.000
_cell.length_b   1.000
_cell.length_c   1.000
_cell.angle_alpha   90.00
_cell.angle_beta   90.00
_cell.angle_gamma   90.00
#
_symmetry.space_group_name_H-M   'P 1'
#
loop_
_entity.id
_entity.type
_entity.pdbx_description
1 polymer ?
#
loop_
_entity_poly.entity_id
_entity_poly.type
_entity_poly.pdbx_seq_one_letter_code
_entity_poly.pdbx_strand_id
1 'polypeptide(L)'
;MPHDKTLRPRQRLGKYRIERRLGEGGFAIVYGATDTVEGVRVALKIPHESLLDDAVMEDFRYEVRLAARLKHPNILPLKTADFVDGRFVIAFPLGERTLGDRLQSRMSVETALDFAGQMLEATAHAHQHWVIHCDIKPDNLILFADGTLMLSDFGIAKIAARTIRASGAGTLGYCAPEQAMGKPSFRSDVFSLGLIMYRMFSGALPEYPFDWPPPGYQRLRSRVHPDLIGLVRRSLEIDPRRRFADAGSMLAAFERVRPRALKVGGTSSTGPAAARQGHDWRTVQRRQFHRRFGQQLHTTSTCHRCDGPVSEFMTTCPWCGSGQRTYRGSTRFPSQCPRCNRGLKLDWQYCPWCYGAGFDVTDTREYSDARYMARCDNASCSRKALMPFMKYCPWCRRKVKRKWRIEGSKDKCPSCGWGVVPEYWNHCPWCSKSLNRK
;
A
#
# COMPACT_ATOMS: atom_id res chain seq x y z
N MET A 1 18.70 -40.65 -0.60
CA MET A 1 18.17 -39.29 -0.51
C MET A 1 16.68 -39.39 -0.83
N PRO A 2 15.74 -39.08 0.06
CA PRO A 2 14.33 -39.01 -0.32
C PRO A 2 14.19 -37.90 -1.34
N HIS A 3 13.76 -38.19 -2.54
CA HIS A 3 13.42 -37.23 -3.56
C HIS A 3 12.24 -36.40 -3.06
N ASP A 4 12.50 -35.11 -2.79
CA ASP A 4 11.45 -34.12 -2.53
C ASP A 4 10.43 -34.23 -3.68
N LYS A 5 9.21 -34.72 -3.38
CA LYS A 5 8.20 -34.95 -4.41
C LYS A 5 7.67 -33.62 -4.90
N THR A 6 8.36 -33.05 -5.90
CA THR A 6 7.90 -31.85 -6.59
C THR A 6 6.50 -32.03 -7.14
N LEU A 7 5.62 -31.04 -6.88
CA LEU A 7 4.25 -31.07 -7.38
C LEU A 7 4.23 -30.87 -8.91
N ARG A 8 3.41 -31.65 -9.60
CA ARG A 8 3.26 -31.60 -11.05
C ARG A 8 2.12 -30.68 -11.48
N PRO A 9 2.18 -30.07 -12.68
CA PRO A 9 1.04 -29.35 -13.25
C PRO A 9 -0.23 -30.21 -13.24
N ARG A 10 -1.37 -29.58 -12.92
CA ARG A 10 -2.71 -30.21 -12.74
C ARG A 10 -2.87 -31.07 -11.49
N GLN A 11 -1.82 -31.35 -10.74
CA GLN A 11 -1.91 -32.03 -9.45
C GLN A 11 -2.77 -31.22 -8.48
N ARG A 12 -3.56 -31.89 -7.64
CA ARG A 12 -4.30 -31.27 -6.54
C ARG A 12 -3.48 -31.37 -5.25
N LEU A 13 -3.53 -30.30 -4.47
CA LEU A 13 -3.05 -30.21 -3.10
C LEU A 13 -4.18 -29.55 -2.29
N GLY A 14 -5.00 -30.35 -1.62
CA GLY A 14 -6.24 -29.90 -1.02
C GLY A 14 -7.14 -29.17 -2.02
N LYS A 15 -7.49 -27.93 -1.72
CA LYS A 15 -8.29 -27.05 -2.61
C LYS A 15 -7.50 -26.43 -3.77
N TYR A 16 -6.17 -26.57 -3.79
CA TYR A 16 -5.32 -25.94 -4.79
C TYR A 16 -5.05 -26.87 -5.97
N ARG A 17 -5.24 -26.38 -7.18
CA ARG A 17 -4.83 -27.04 -8.42
C ARG A 17 -3.56 -26.38 -8.93
N ILE A 18 -2.45 -27.11 -8.93
CA ILE A 18 -1.15 -26.64 -9.37
C ILE A 18 -1.17 -26.30 -10.86
N GLU A 19 -0.71 -25.11 -11.23
CA GLU A 19 -0.57 -24.69 -12.64
C GLU A 19 0.85 -24.90 -13.14
N ARG A 20 1.81 -24.33 -12.42
CA ARG A 20 3.24 -24.42 -12.77
C ARG A 20 4.11 -24.09 -11.57
N ARG A 21 5.35 -24.48 -11.63
CA ARG A 21 6.40 -23.99 -10.73
C ARG A 21 6.78 -22.55 -11.15
N LEU A 22 6.84 -21.64 -10.21
CA LEU A 22 7.24 -20.25 -10.41
C LEU A 22 8.72 -20.03 -10.11
N GLY A 23 9.23 -20.69 -9.07
CA GLY A 23 10.62 -20.60 -8.66
C GLY A 23 10.96 -21.62 -7.58
N GLU A 24 12.24 -21.74 -7.29
CA GLU A 24 12.77 -22.53 -6.19
C GLU A 24 13.88 -21.74 -5.54
N GLY A 25 13.78 -21.60 -4.22
CA GLY A 25 14.83 -21.05 -3.37
C GLY A 25 15.47 -22.13 -2.51
N GLY A 26 16.46 -21.77 -1.71
CA GLY A 26 17.16 -22.68 -0.83
C GLY A 26 16.27 -23.36 0.23
N PHE A 27 15.09 -22.81 0.53
CA PHE A 27 14.22 -23.28 1.63
C PHE A 27 12.85 -23.72 1.18
N ALA A 28 12.37 -23.26 0.02
CA ALA A 28 11.01 -23.48 -0.44
C ALA A 28 10.91 -23.48 -1.97
N ILE A 29 9.91 -24.17 -2.47
CA ILE A 29 9.47 -24.10 -3.86
C ILE A 29 8.20 -23.22 -3.90
N VAL A 30 8.11 -22.35 -4.91
CA VAL A 30 6.94 -21.52 -5.15
C VAL A 30 6.19 -22.02 -6.38
N TYR A 31 4.89 -22.29 -6.23
CA TYR A 31 4.01 -22.75 -7.30
C TYR A 31 2.92 -21.71 -7.58
N GLY A 32 2.61 -21.50 -8.86
CA GLY A 32 1.35 -20.89 -9.27
C GLY A 32 0.24 -21.95 -9.24
N ALA A 33 -0.87 -21.62 -8.62
CA ALA A 33 -2.02 -22.52 -8.50
C ALA A 33 -3.35 -21.76 -8.58
N THR A 34 -4.42 -22.51 -8.86
CA THR A 34 -5.80 -22.01 -8.73
C THR A 34 -6.39 -22.53 -7.43
N ASP A 35 -6.86 -21.64 -6.56
CA ASP A 35 -7.76 -21.98 -5.46
C ASP A 35 -9.13 -22.33 -6.07
N THR A 36 -9.52 -23.60 -6.03
CA THR A 36 -10.74 -24.10 -6.69
C THR A 36 -12.02 -23.74 -5.94
N VAL A 37 -11.92 -23.29 -4.68
CA VAL A 37 -13.06 -22.85 -3.87
C VAL A 37 -13.35 -21.38 -4.14
N GLU A 38 -12.30 -20.53 -4.15
CA GLU A 38 -12.45 -19.09 -4.40
C GLU A 38 -12.41 -18.72 -5.89
N GLY A 39 -11.98 -19.64 -6.76
CA GLY A 39 -11.86 -19.40 -8.20
C GLY A 39 -10.74 -18.41 -8.57
N VAL A 40 -9.75 -18.19 -7.70
CA VAL A 40 -8.68 -17.19 -7.91
C VAL A 40 -7.31 -17.86 -8.01
N ARG A 41 -6.39 -17.20 -8.72
CA ARG A 41 -5.01 -17.64 -8.81
C ARG A 41 -4.21 -17.17 -7.60
N VAL A 42 -3.34 -18.06 -7.11
CA VAL A 42 -2.50 -17.86 -5.92
C VAL A 42 -1.06 -18.30 -6.18
N ALA A 43 -0.12 -17.74 -5.44
CA ALA A 43 1.23 -18.26 -5.30
C ALA A 43 1.28 -19.09 -4.01
N LEU A 44 1.71 -20.34 -4.12
CA LEU A 44 1.89 -21.25 -2.98
C LEU A 44 3.38 -21.42 -2.71
N LYS A 45 3.83 -21.00 -1.53
CA LYS A 45 5.18 -21.21 -1.02
C LYS A 45 5.16 -22.45 -0.14
N ILE A 46 5.92 -23.47 -0.53
CA ILE A 46 5.96 -24.77 0.15
C ILE A 46 7.41 -25.09 0.51
N PRO A 47 7.74 -25.20 1.81
CA PRO A 47 9.07 -25.55 2.26
C PRO A 47 9.54 -26.91 1.72
N HIS A 48 10.85 -27.06 1.54
CA HIS A 48 11.44 -28.35 1.21
C HIS A 48 11.27 -29.34 2.37
N GLU A 49 10.72 -30.52 2.10
CA GLU A 49 10.50 -31.56 3.13
C GLU A 49 11.80 -31.99 3.81
N SER A 50 12.90 -32.00 3.06
CA SER A 50 14.25 -32.37 3.53
C SER A 50 14.86 -31.38 4.55
N LEU A 51 14.30 -30.17 4.67
CA LEU A 51 14.79 -29.10 5.56
C LEU A 51 13.85 -28.84 6.75
N LEU A 52 12.74 -29.57 6.86
CA LEU A 52 11.74 -29.39 7.91
C LEU A 52 12.22 -30.00 9.23
N ASP A 53 13.12 -29.32 9.91
CA ASP A 53 13.31 -29.45 11.35
C ASP A 53 12.42 -28.43 12.12
N ASP A 54 12.29 -28.63 13.42
CA ASP A 54 11.45 -27.77 14.25
C ASP A 54 11.89 -26.28 14.20
N ALA A 55 13.19 -26.03 14.02
CA ALA A 55 13.74 -24.69 13.98
C ALA A 55 13.39 -23.97 12.67
N VAL A 56 13.44 -24.67 11.53
CA VAL A 56 13.04 -24.14 10.21
C VAL A 56 11.54 -23.92 10.17
N MET A 57 10.75 -24.84 10.75
CA MET A 57 9.30 -24.65 10.84
C MET A 57 8.90 -23.45 11.70
N GLU A 58 9.61 -23.17 12.79
CA GLU A 58 9.33 -21.98 13.60
C GLU A 58 9.69 -20.69 12.85
N ASP A 59 10.74 -20.70 12.03
CA ASP A 59 11.09 -19.56 11.18
C ASP A 59 9.99 -19.29 10.12
N PHE A 60 9.40 -20.32 9.50
CA PHE A 60 8.24 -20.17 8.59
C PHE A 60 6.99 -19.66 9.33
N ARG A 61 6.72 -20.16 10.51
CA ARG A 61 5.62 -19.63 11.36
C ARG A 61 5.85 -18.17 11.72
N TYR A 62 7.10 -17.78 11.98
CA TYR A 62 7.47 -16.40 12.26
C TYR A 62 7.24 -15.50 11.03
N GLU A 63 7.61 -15.93 9.82
CA GLU A 63 7.31 -15.24 8.55
C GLU A 63 5.81 -15.01 8.38
N VAL A 64 5.00 -16.06 8.59
CA VAL A 64 3.54 -15.99 8.54
C VAL A 64 2.99 -14.96 9.54
N ARG A 65 3.48 -14.97 10.78
CA ARG A 65 3.07 -14.00 11.82
C ARG A 65 3.44 -12.57 11.46
N LEU A 66 4.61 -12.35 10.87
CA LEU A 66 5.04 -11.03 10.38
C LEU A 66 4.16 -10.57 9.21
N ALA A 67 3.99 -11.40 8.18
CA ALA A 67 3.15 -11.08 7.02
C ALA A 67 1.70 -10.76 7.42
N ALA A 68 1.16 -11.44 8.44
CA ALA A 68 -0.17 -11.16 8.98
C ALA A 68 -0.27 -9.80 9.70
N ARG A 69 0.84 -9.33 10.29
CA ARG A 69 0.90 -8.05 11.04
C ARG A 69 1.21 -6.85 10.16
N LEU A 70 2.05 -7.02 9.15
CA LEU A 70 2.49 -5.95 8.25
C LEU A 70 1.45 -5.71 7.15
N LYS A 71 0.48 -4.84 7.42
CA LYS A 71 -0.58 -4.49 6.47
C LYS A 71 -0.26 -3.18 5.76
N HIS A 72 0.23 -3.26 4.54
CA HIS A 72 0.58 -2.10 3.72
C HIS A 72 0.28 -2.39 2.23
N PRO A 73 -0.13 -1.39 1.41
CA PRO A 73 -0.42 -1.60 -0.01
C PRO A 73 0.73 -2.19 -0.82
N ASN A 74 1.96 -1.91 -0.42
CA ASN A 74 3.17 -2.37 -1.09
C ASN A 74 3.89 -3.51 -0.34
N ILE A 75 3.22 -4.17 0.61
CA ILE A 75 3.66 -5.42 1.24
C ILE A 75 2.71 -6.53 0.81
N LEU A 76 3.28 -7.65 0.36
CA LEU A 76 2.50 -8.79 -0.13
C LEU A 76 1.67 -9.38 1.03
N PRO A 77 0.33 -9.30 0.96
CA PRO A 77 -0.51 -9.76 2.05
C PRO A 77 -0.55 -11.28 2.10
N LEU A 78 -0.47 -11.85 3.28
CA LEU A 78 -0.76 -13.25 3.52
C LEU A 78 -2.24 -13.53 3.20
N LYS A 79 -2.53 -14.55 2.40
CA LYS A 79 -3.89 -15.04 2.16
C LYS A 79 -4.27 -16.10 3.19
N THR A 80 -3.46 -17.14 3.30
CA THR A 80 -3.60 -18.20 4.31
C THR A 80 -2.28 -18.95 4.50
N ALA A 81 -2.13 -19.61 5.64
CA ALA A 81 -1.06 -20.58 5.90
C ALA A 81 -1.66 -21.75 6.68
N ASP A 82 -1.44 -22.97 6.22
CA ASP A 82 -2.01 -24.17 6.80
C ASP A 82 -1.21 -25.42 6.40
N PHE A 83 -1.48 -26.55 7.06
CA PHE A 83 -1.05 -27.86 6.64
C PHE A 83 -2.07 -28.47 5.67
N VAL A 84 -1.65 -28.75 4.45
CA VAL A 84 -2.49 -29.32 3.40
C VAL A 84 -1.82 -30.60 2.90
N ASP A 85 -2.52 -31.74 2.99
CA ASP A 85 -2.00 -33.05 2.64
C ASP A 85 -0.61 -33.35 3.23
N GLY A 86 -0.42 -32.99 4.51
CA GLY A 86 0.83 -33.17 5.25
C GLY A 86 1.94 -32.17 4.95
N ARG A 87 1.75 -31.20 4.05
CA ARG A 87 2.70 -30.15 3.68
C ARG A 87 2.31 -28.80 4.28
N PHE A 88 3.28 -28.07 4.80
CA PHE A 88 3.05 -26.69 5.19
C PHE A 88 2.97 -25.81 3.94
N VAL A 89 1.87 -25.10 3.77
CA VAL A 89 1.55 -24.29 2.59
C VAL A 89 1.26 -22.87 3.01
N ILE A 90 1.96 -21.91 2.42
CA ILE A 90 1.70 -20.49 2.59
C ILE A 90 1.17 -19.96 1.25
N ALA A 91 -0.05 -19.40 1.25
CA ALA A 91 -0.68 -18.87 0.04
C ALA A 91 -0.67 -17.33 0.05
N PHE A 92 -0.27 -16.78 -1.09
CA PHE A 92 -0.25 -15.35 -1.38
C PHE A 92 -1.06 -15.03 -2.65
N PRO A 93 -1.48 -13.79 -2.86
CA PRO A 93 -1.95 -13.33 -4.16
C PRO A 93 -0.87 -13.55 -5.22
N LEU A 94 -1.26 -14.03 -6.41
CA LEU A 94 -0.33 -14.22 -7.51
C LEU A 94 -0.13 -12.92 -8.28
N GLY A 95 1.10 -12.41 -8.30
CA GLY A 95 1.51 -11.30 -9.16
C GLY A 95 1.80 -11.76 -10.59
N GLU A 96 2.05 -10.81 -11.49
CA GLU A 96 2.38 -11.12 -12.89
C GLU A 96 3.82 -11.58 -13.06
N ARG A 97 4.77 -10.88 -12.40
CA ARG A 97 6.22 -11.11 -12.49
C ARG A 97 6.95 -10.43 -11.34
N THR A 98 8.23 -10.71 -11.19
CA THR A 98 9.11 -10.01 -10.25
C THR A 98 9.66 -8.70 -10.86
N LEU A 99 10.19 -7.82 -10.00
CA LEU A 99 10.98 -6.69 -10.48
C LEU A 99 12.26 -7.18 -11.19
N GLY A 100 12.80 -8.34 -10.77
CA GLY A 100 13.93 -9.01 -11.44
C GLY A 100 13.63 -9.27 -12.92
N ASP A 101 12.48 -9.86 -13.22
CA ASP A 101 12.00 -10.08 -14.60
C ASP A 101 11.78 -8.75 -15.33
N ARG A 102 11.22 -7.76 -14.64
CA ARG A 102 10.97 -6.44 -15.24
C ARG A 102 12.25 -5.70 -15.61
N LEU A 103 13.33 -5.91 -14.87
CA LEU A 103 14.65 -5.30 -15.11
C LEU A 103 15.39 -5.90 -16.30
N GLN A 104 14.94 -7.02 -16.88
CA GLN A 104 15.48 -7.56 -18.14
C GLN A 104 15.14 -6.67 -19.36
N SER A 105 14.20 -5.76 -19.21
CA SER A 105 13.82 -4.83 -20.27
C SER A 105 14.02 -3.37 -19.85
N ARG A 106 14.08 -2.46 -20.84
CA ARG A 106 14.24 -1.03 -20.55
C ARG A 106 13.06 -0.49 -19.73
N MET A 107 13.39 0.39 -18.80
CA MET A 107 12.43 1.05 -17.92
C MET A 107 12.54 2.57 -18.10
N SER A 108 11.40 3.27 -18.13
CA SER A 108 11.39 4.74 -18.14
C SER A 108 11.82 5.28 -16.76
N VAL A 109 12.23 6.53 -16.69
CA VAL A 109 12.59 7.16 -15.41
C VAL A 109 11.37 7.29 -14.51
N GLU A 110 10.21 7.61 -15.11
CA GLU A 110 8.95 7.74 -14.37
C GLU A 110 8.56 6.41 -13.70
N THR A 111 8.63 5.30 -14.45
CA THR A 111 8.33 3.97 -13.88
C THR A 111 9.33 3.59 -12.79
N ALA A 112 10.62 3.90 -13.00
CA ALA A 112 11.66 3.63 -12.00
C ALA A 112 11.46 4.47 -10.72
N LEU A 113 11.06 5.73 -10.84
CA LEU A 113 10.74 6.61 -9.71
C LEU A 113 9.49 6.12 -8.96
N ASP A 114 8.49 5.62 -9.69
CA ASP A 114 7.29 5.07 -9.09
C ASP A 114 7.59 3.81 -8.28
N PHE A 115 8.33 2.87 -8.85
CA PHE A 115 8.76 1.66 -8.14
C PHE A 115 9.69 1.97 -6.96
N ALA A 116 10.58 2.98 -7.10
CA ALA A 116 11.41 3.43 -5.99
C ALA A 116 10.57 3.94 -4.82
N GLY A 117 9.54 4.74 -5.07
CA GLY A 117 8.60 5.20 -4.05
C GLY A 117 7.91 4.04 -3.34
N GLN A 118 7.36 3.09 -4.11
CA GLN A 118 6.61 1.95 -3.59
C GLN A 118 7.47 1.04 -2.69
N MET A 119 8.69 0.70 -3.11
CA MET A 119 9.58 -0.14 -2.29
C MET A 119 10.10 0.58 -1.05
N LEU A 120 10.34 1.90 -1.13
CA LEU A 120 10.73 2.72 0.03
C LEU A 120 9.60 2.78 1.06
N GLU A 121 8.35 2.92 0.63
CA GLU A 121 7.19 2.95 1.52
C GLU A 121 6.95 1.60 2.21
N ALA A 122 7.05 0.48 1.46
CA ALA A 122 6.96 -0.85 2.03
C ALA A 122 8.00 -1.07 3.13
N THR A 123 9.26 -0.74 2.83
CA THR A 123 10.36 -0.92 3.77
C THR A 123 10.26 0.05 4.95
N ALA A 124 9.87 1.31 4.72
CA ALA A 124 9.65 2.29 5.80
C ALA A 124 8.54 1.82 6.76
N HIS A 125 7.46 1.24 6.23
CA HIS A 125 6.41 0.65 7.06
C HIS A 125 6.93 -0.52 7.91
N ALA A 126 7.75 -1.41 7.34
CA ALA A 126 8.37 -2.49 8.09
C ALA A 126 9.29 -1.97 9.21
N HIS A 127 10.14 -0.97 8.93
CA HIS A 127 11.02 -0.35 9.90
C HIS A 127 10.26 0.35 11.04
N GLN A 128 9.11 0.98 10.76
CA GLN A 128 8.23 1.54 11.79
C GLN A 128 7.68 0.47 12.75
N HIS A 129 7.60 -0.78 12.30
CA HIS A 129 7.21 -1.93 13.11
C HIS A 129 8.40 -2.72 13.65
N TRP A 130 9.61 -2.13 13.62
CA TRP A 130 10.86 -2.73 14.10
C TRP A 130 11.25 -4.02 13.37
N VAL A 131 10.85 -4.16 12.11
CA VAL A 131 11.17 -5.31 11.25
C VAL A 131 12.25 -4.90 10.25
N ILE A 132 13.39 -5.60 10.28
CA ILE A 132 14.45 -5.53 9.28
C ILE A 132 14.20 -6.65 8.28
N HIS A 133 14.18 -6.33 6.98
CA HIS A 133 13.88 -7.33 5.95
C HIS A 133 15.05 -8.27 5.65
N CYS A 134 16.25 -7.74 5.54
CA CYS A 134 17.53 -8.42 5.29
C CYS A 134 17.66 -9.21 3.97
N ASP A 135 16.65 -9.29 3.13
CA ASP A 135 16.71 -9.93 1.81
C ASP A 135 15.97 -9.10 0.74
N ILE A 136 16.15 -7.78 0.77
CA ILE A 136 15.57 -6.88 -0.23
C ILE A 136 16.36 -7.04 -1.54
N LYS A 137 15.70 -7.66 -2.53
CA LYS A 137 16.22 -7.87 -3.89
C LYS A 137 15.09 -7.81 -4.91
N PRO A 138 15.38 -7.63 -6.20
CA PRO A 138 14.35 -7.52 -7.23
C PRO A 138 13.41 -8.74 -7.31
N ASP A 139 13.88 -9.93 -6.95
CA ASP A 139 13.08 -11.16 -7.00
C ASP A 139 12.00 -11.20 -5.90
N ASN A 140 12.22 -10.47 -4.78
CA ASN A 140 11.29 -10.35 -3.67
C ASN A 140 10.35 -9.13 -3.82
N LEU A 141 10.38 -8.45 -4.96
CA LEU A 141 9.51 -7.35 -5.32
C LEU A 141 8.56 -7.81 -6.42
N ILE A 142 7.32 -8.06 -6.06
CA ILE A 142 6.30 -8.67 -6.93
C ILE A 142 5.46 -7.59 -7.60
N LEU A 143 5.39 -7.60 -8.92
CA LEU A 143 4.63 -6.65 -9.74
C LEU A 143 3.27 -7.24 -10.10
N PHE A 144 2.23 -6.44 -9.92
CA PHE A 144 0.84 -6.74 -10.27
C PHE A 144 0.38 -5.99 -11.52
N ALA A 145 -0.70 -6.46 -12.13
CA ALA A 145 -1.25 -5.92 -13.38
C ALA A 145 -1.66 -4.44 -13.32
N ASP A 146 -1.99 -3.96 -12.13
CA ASP A 146 -2.36 -2.57 -11.88
C ASP A 146 -1.15 -1.64 -11.67
N GLY A 147 0.08 -2.16 -11.82
CA GLY A 147 1.33 -1.44 -11.59
C GLY A 147 1.75 -1.38 -10.12
N THR A 148 1.05 -2.07 -9.23
CA THR A 148 1.44 -2.16 -7.81
C THR A 148 2.66 -3.06 -7.66
N LEU A 149 3.68 -2.56 -6.95
CA LEU A 149 4.86 -3.31 -6.54
C LEU A 149 4.73 -3.66 -5.06
N MET A 150 4.84 -4.95 -4.72
CA MET A 150 4.71 -5.44 -3.36
C MET A 150 5.97 -6.17 -2.92
N LEU A 151 6.48 -5.84 -1.73
CA LEU A 151 7.62 -6.50 -1.09
C LEU A 151 7.14 -7.78 -0.41
N SER A 152 7.80 -8.90 -0.71
CA SER A 152 7.52 -10.26 -0.19
C SER A 152 8.68 -10.79 0.66
N ASP A 153 8.51 -11.96 1.22
CA ASP A 153 9.55 -12.74 1.92
C ASP A 153 10.14 -12.05 3.17
N PHE A 154 9.27 -11.50 4.01
CA PHE A 154 9.64 -11.02 5.34
C PHE A 154 9.99 -12.18 6.28
N GLY A 155 11.14 -12.13 6.92
CA GLY A 155 11.50 -13.05 8.01
C GLY A 155 12.53 -14.11 7.69
N ILE A 156 12.94 -14.29 6.42
CA ILE A 156 14.00 -15.24 6.01
C ILE A 156 15.39 -14.83 6.56
N ALA A 157 15.52 -13.63 7.07
CA ALA A 157 16.79 -13.09 7.57
C ALA A 157 17.46 -13.93 8.67
N LYS A 158 16.69 -14.57 9.55
CA LYS A 158 17.23 -15.47 10.56
C LYS A 158 17.77 -16.75 9.94
N ILE A 159 17.10 -17.27 8.91
CA ILE A 159 17.50 -18.43 8.13
C ILE A 159 18.76 -18.10 7.34
N ALA A 160 18.79 -16.97 6.63
CA ALA A 160 19.94 -16.52 5.86
C ALA A 160 21.20 -16.37 6.70
N ALA A 161 21.11 -15.83 7.92
CA ALA A 161 22.24 -15.70 8.82
C ALA A 161 22.83 -17.08 9.26
N ARG A 162 22.01 -18.11 9.34
CA ARG A 162 22.47 -19.50 9.60
C ARG A 162 23.07 -20.14 8.35
N THR A 163 22.51 -19.86 7.18
CA THR A 163 22.87 -20.52 5.90
C THR A 163 24.03 -19.86 5.20
N ILE A 164 24.28 -18.54 5.35
CA ILE A 164 25.50 -17.88 4.87
C ILE A 164 26.73 -18.51 5.53
N ARG A 165 26.61 -19.04 6.73
CA ARG A 165 27.66 -19.85 7.38
C ARG A 165 27.81 -21.25 6.76
N ALA A 166 26.77 -21.77 6.10
CA ALA A 166 26.71 -23.18 5.66
C ALA A 166 26.90 -23.38 4.14
N SER A 167 26.54 -22.46 3.28
CA SER A 167 26.42 -22.75 1.84
C SER A 167 27.05 -21.76 0.86
N GLY A 168 27.63 -20.64 1.26
CA GLY A 168 28.36 -19.72 0.34
C GLY A 168 27.60 -19.23 -0.92
N ALA A 169 26.34 -19.61 -1.11
CA ALA A 169 25.56 -19.46 -2.33
C ALA A 169 24.24 -18.71 -2.11
N GLY A 170 24.26 -17.60 -1.37
CA GLY A 170 23.16 -16.63 -1.38
C GLY A 170 23.41 -15.59 -2.44
N THR A 171 22.34 -14.95 -2.97
CA THR A 171 22.44 -13.84 -3.93
C THR A 171 23.11 -12.63 -3.26
N LEU A 172 24.45 -12.68 -3.14
CA LEU A 172 25.29 -11.67 -2.47
C LEU A 172 25.18 -10.28 -3.13
N GLY A 173 24.64 -10.21 -4.37
CA GLY A 173 24.62 -8.99 -5.16
C GLY A 173 23.85 -7.81 -4.57
N TYR A 174 22.95 -8.03 -3.61
CA TYR A 174 22.16 -6.98 -2.96
C TYR A 174 22.40 -6.88 -1.45
N CYS A 175 23.30 -7.71 -0.91
CA CYS A 175 23.59 -7.77 0.51
C CYS A 175 24.50 -6.61 0.92
N ALA A 176 24.20 -5.96 2.04
CA ALA A 176 25.06 -4.94 2.62
C ALA A 176 26.31 -5.58 3.25
N PRO A 177 27.49 -4.91 3.22
CA PRO A 177 28.73 -5.47 3.77
C PRO A 177 28.62 -5.90 5.23
N GLU A 178 28.02 -5.08 6.09
CA GLU A 178 27.84 -5.40 7.51
C GLU A 178 26.84 -6.54 7.73
N GLN A 179 25.88 -6.71 6.83
CA GLN A 179 24.96 -7.86 6.87
C GLN A 179 25.68 -9.17 6.54
N ALA A 180 26.56 -9.16 5.56
CA ALA A 180 27.42 -10.31 5.25
C ALA A 180 28.32 -10.69 6.43
N MET A 181 28.69 -9.73 7.30
CA MET A 181 29.42 -9.93 8.55
C MET A 181 28.52 -10.36 9.74
N GLY A 182 27.22 -10.62 9.49
CA GLY A 182 26.26 -11.04 10.53
C GLY A 182 25.76 -9.93 11.44
N LYS A 183 25.87 -8.66 11.03
CA LYS A 183 25.41 -7.48 11.78
C LYS A 183 24.34 -6.68 11.02
N PRO A 184 23.19 -7.28 10.66
CA PRO A 184 22.15 -6.59 9.93
C PRO A 184 21.53 -5.46 10.77
N SER A 185 21.06 -4.41 10.08
CA SER A 185 20.38 -3.27 10.68
C SER A 185 19.41 -2.65 9.67
N PHE A 186 18.60 -1.67 10.07
CA PHE A 186 17.77 -0.88 9.14
C PHE A 186 18.61 -0.25 8.02
N ARG A 187 19.90 0.06 8.28
CA ARG A 187 20.81 0.60 7.30
C ARG A 187 21.24 -0.41 6.24
N SER A 188 21.13 -1.70 6.54
CA SER A 188 21.40 -2.77 5.57
C SER A 188 20.30 -2.82 4.50
N ASP A 189 19.03 -2.69 4.90
CA ASP A 189 17.92 -2.58 3.95
C ASP A 189 18.03 -1.30 3.10
N VAL A 190 18.47 -0.18 3.70
CA VAL A 190 18.76 1.07 2.95
C VAL A 190 19.79 0.85 1.85
N PHE A 191 20.83 0.06 2.12
CA PHE A 191 21.86 -0.27 1.14
C PHE A 191 21.28 -1.09 -0.02
N SER A 192 20.51 -2.13 0.28
CA SER A 192 19.85 -2.97 -0.73
C SER A 192 18.87 -2.17 -1.61
N LEU A 193 18.10 -1.26 -1.00
CA LEU A 193 17.24 -0.31 -1.73
C LEU A 193 18.06 0.59 -2.65
N GLY A 194 19.20 1.07 -2.20
CA GLY A 194 20.13 1.87 -3.00
C GLY A 194 20.66 1.12 -4.23
N LEU A 195 21.03 -0.16 -4.07
CA LEU A 195 21.47 -1.01 -5.17
C LEU A 195 20.38 -1.23 -6.21
N ILE A 196 19.14 -1.49 -5.76
CA ILE A 196 17.99 -1.65 -6.67
C ILE A 196 17.71 -0.35 -7.41
N MET A 197 17.70 0.79 -6.72
CA MET A 197 17.51 2.10 -7.35
C MET A 197 18.61 2.37 -8.37
N TYR A 198 19.86 2.13 -8.01
CA TYR A 198 20.97 2.29 -8.96
C TYR A 198 20.75 1.45 -10.21
N ARG A 199 20.43 0.17 -10.06
CA ARG A 199 20.16 -0.75 -11.18
C ARG A 199 18.99 -0.30 -12.05
N MET A 200 17.90 0.16 -11.45
CA MET A 200 16.72 0.67 -12.19
C MET A 200 17.06 1.87 -13.07
N PHE A 201 17.87 2.79 -12.59
CA PHE A 201 18.20 4.02 -13.31
C PHE A 201 19.39 3.86 -14.27
N SER A 202 20.42 3.09 -13.89
CA SER A 202 21.62 2.90 -14.69
C SER A 202 21.57 1.70 -15.65
N GLY A 203 20.80 0.66 -15.29
CA GLY A 203 20.78 -0.65 -15.94
C GLY A 203 21.95 -1.56 -15.52
N ALA A 204 22.82 -1.14 -14.61
CA ALA A 204 23.95 -1.92 -14.10
C ALA A 204 23.82 -2.08 -12.58
N LEU A 205 24.32 -3.18 -12.03
CA LEU A 205 24.40 -3.42 -10.61
C LEU A 205 25.81 -3.07 -10.13
N PRO A 206 25.98 -2.21 -9.11
CA PRO A 206 27.29 -2.02 -8.46
C PRO A 206 27.75 -3.31 -7.76
N GLU A 207 29.03 -3.61 -7.88
CA GLU A 207 29.65 -4.76 -7.26
C GLU A 207 30.73 -4.33 -6.26
N TYR A 208 31.07 -5.23 -5.32
CA TYR A 208 32.19 -4.99 -4.39
C TYR A 208 33.46 -4.65 -5.16
N PRO A 209 34.25 -3.68 -4.76
CA PRO A 209 34.24 -2.92 -3.49
C PRO A 209 33.30 -1.70 -3.44
N PHE A 210 32.34 -1.56 -4.38
CA PHE A 210 31.36 -0.48 -4.47
C PHE A 210 31.98 0.91 -4.67
N ASP A 211 33.08 0.96 -5.42
CA ASP A 211 33.74 2.20 -5.74
C ASP A 211 32.86 3.16 -6.52
N TRP A 212 32.98 4.44 -6.22
CA TRP A 212 32.24 5.47 -6.90
C TRP A 212 33.13 6.22 -7.91
N PRO A 213 32.72 6.39 -9.18
CA PRO A 213 31.43 6.00 -9.80
C PRO A 213 31.39 4.55 -10.25
N PRO A 214 30.30 3.80 -9.96
CA PRO A 214 30.17 2.40 -10.39
C PRO A 214 29.81 2.27 -11.87
N PRO A 215 29.86 1.03 -12.44
CA PRO A 215 29.43 0.77 -13.81
C PRO A 215 28.04 1.34 -14.12
N GLY A 216 27.84 1.89 -15.32
CA GLY A 216 26.57 2.50 -15.72
C GLY A 216 26.35 3.95 -15.21
N TYR A 217 27.30 4.54 -14.49
CA TYR A 217 27.17 5.90 -13.93
C TYR A 217 26.88 6.97 -14.98
N GLN A 218 27.50 6.92 -16.16
CA GLN A 218 27.23 7.91 -17.23
C GLN A 218 25.76 7.86 -17.68
N ARG A 219 25.19 6.66 -17.77
CA ARG A 219 23.77 6.49 -18.09
C ARG A 219 22.88 7.00 -16.95
N LEU A 220 23.23 6.76 -15.70
CA LEU A 220 22.54 7.33 -14.53
C LEU A 220 22.53 8.85 -14.63
N ARG A 221 23.72 9.46 -14.79
CA ARG A 221 23.93 10.92 -14.87
C ARG A 221 23.13 11.59 -16.02
N SER A 222 23.00 10.91 -17.15
CA SER A 222 22.24 11.44 -18.28
C SER A 222 20.72 11.35 -18.12
N ARG A 223 20.23 10.56 -17.18
CA ARG A 223 18.79 10.25 -17.04
C ARG A 223 18.12 10.91 -15.84
N VAL A 224 18.84 11.18 -14.78
CA VAL A 224 18.25 11.66 -13.53
C VAL A 224 19.00 12.86 -12.95
N HIS A 225 18.29 13.63 -12.13
CA HIS A 225 18.83 14.84 -11.49
C HIS A 225 19.96 14.49 -10.50
N PRO A 226 21.00 15.36 -10.35
CA PRO A 226 22.09 15.15 -9.42
C PRO A 226 21.68 14.87 -7.97
N ASP A 227 20.57 15.48 -7.49
CA ASP A 227 20.06 15.23 -6.13
C ASP A 227 19.64 13.77 -5.92
N LEU A 228 19.02 13.13 -6.95
CA LEU A 228 18.69 11.71 -6.88
C LEU A 228 19.94 10.84 -6.92
N ILE A 229 20.95 11.22 -7.70
CA ILE A 229 22.27 10.57 -7.71
C ILE A 229 22.90 10.66 -6.32
N GLY A 230 22.84 11.83 -5.68
CA GLY A 230 23.35 12.06 -4.32
C GLY A 230 22.63 11.17 -3.28
N LEU A 231 21.31 11.03 -3.40
CA LEU A 231 20.51 10.14 -2.54
C LEU A 231 20.96 8.68 -2.68
N VAL A 232 21.05 8.19 -3.94
CA VAL A 232 21.49 6.82 -4.22
C VAL A 232 22.93 6.60 -3.73
N ARG A 233 23.85 7.54 -4.01
CA ARG A 233 25.24 7.47 -3.53
C ARG A 233 25.30 7.36 -2.01
N ARG A 234 24.53 8.19 -1.29
CA ARG A 234 24.48 8.14 0.17
C ARG A 234 23.96 6.80 0.69
N SER A 235 23.00 6.18 0.03
CA SER A 235 22.52 4.86 0.46
C SER A 235 23.54 3.74 0.25
N LEU A 236 24.50 3.93 -0.68
CA LEU A 236 25.55 2.98 -1.03
C LEU A 236 26.88 3.22 -0.28
N GLU A 237 26.93 4.14 0.69
CA GLU A 237 28.11 4.33 1.53
C GLU A 237 28.50 3.02 2.24
N ILE A 238 29.79 2.68 2.23
CA ILE A 238 30.29 1.44 2.86
C ILE A 238 30.11 1.49 4.37
N ASP A 239 30.41 2.64 5.01
CA ASP A 239 30.12 2.85 6.42
C ASP A 239 28.61 3.03 6.63
N PRO A 240 27.90 2.11 7.32
CA PRO A 240 26.46 2.22 7.56
C PRO A 240 26.08 3.52 8.26
N ARG A 241 26.95 4.13 9.06
CA ARG A 241 26.67 5.37 9.80
C ARG A 241 26.50 6.57 8.88
N ARG A 242 27.07 6.53 7.68
CA ARG A 242 26.97 7.60 6.67
C ARG A 242 25.70 7.48 5.82
N ARG A 243 25.02 6.34 5.85
CA ARG A 243 23.75 6.11 5.14
C ARG A 243 22.60 6.85 5.81
N PHE A 244 21.39 6.68 5.27
CA PHE A 244 20.15 7.01 5.98
C PHE A 244 19.97 6.06 7.18
N ALA A 245 19.40 6.56 8.27
CA ALA A 245 19.20 5.76 9.49
C ALA A 245 18.26 4.57 9.27
N ASP A 246 17.25 4.76 8.42
CA ASP A 246 16.20 3.80 8.09
C ASP A 246 15.58 4.15 6.73
N ALA A 247 14.69 3.30 6.24
CA ALA A 247 13.96 3.53 5.00
C ALA A 247 12.99 4.73 5.09
N GLY A 248 12.48 5.09 6.27
CA GLY A 248 11.64 6.26 6.45
C GLY A 248 12.37 7.56 6.20
N SER A 249 13.61 7.68 6.71
CA SER A 249 14.48 8.84 6.45
C SER A 249 14.93 8.92 4.99
N MET A 250 15.15 7.76 4.34
CA MET A 250 15.46 7.70 2.91
C MET A 250 14.24 8.09 2.07
N LEU A 251 13.03 7.61 2.40
CA LEU A 251 11.77 7.97 1.75
C LEU A 251 11.51 9.48 1.83
N ALA A 252 11.68 10.07 3.01
CA ALA A 252 11.50 11.51 3.18
C ALA A 252 12.49 12.34 2.34
N ALA A 253 13.71 11.86 2.15
CA ALA A 253 14.69 12.47 1.25
C ALA A 253 14.29 12.27 -0.22
N PHE A 254 13.84 11.08 -0.59
CA PHE A 254 13.38 10.74 -1.93
C PHE A 254 12.17 11.58 -2.36
N GLU A 255 11.17 11.75 -1.53
CA GLU A 255 9.98 12.57 -1.82
C GLU A 255 10.33 14.05 -2.08
N ARG A 256 11.36 14.58 -1.44
CA ARG A 256 11.86 15.95 -1.70
C ARG A 256 12.53 16.08 -3.06
N VAL A 257 13.22 15.04 -3.51
CA VAL A 257 13.99 15.04 -4.78
C VAL A 257 13.13 14.65 -5.96
N ARG A 258 12.13 13.78 -5.77
CA ARG A 258 11.28 13.20 -6.82
C ARG A 258 10.68 14.22 -7.81
N PRO A 259 10.13 15.38 -7.40
CA PRO A 259 9.57 16.36 -8.33
C PRO A 259 10.60 16.96 -9.30
N ARG A 260 11.87 17.04 -8.86
CA ARG A 260 12.97 17.55 -9.69
C ARG A 260 13.53 16.47 -10.62
N ALA A 261 13.56 15.22 -10.15
CA ALA A 261 14.07 14.09 -10.94
C ALA A 261 13.35 13.93 -12.29
N LEU A 262 12.06 14.27 -12.35
CA LEU A 262 11.26 14.24 -13.59
C LEU A 262 11.58 15.36 -14.58
N LYS A 263 12.27 16.42 -14.18
CA LYS A 263 12.52 17.60 -15.03
C LYS A 263 13.77 17.50 -15.90
N VAL A 264 14.66 16.55 -15.65
CA VAL A 264 15.95 16.44 -16.37
C VAL A 264 15.85 15.69 -17.72
N GLY A 265 14.73 15.00 -17.97
CA GLY A 265 14.48 14.30 -19.24
C GLY A 265 13.79 15.11 -20.35
N GLY A 266 13.56 16.40 -20.14
CA GLY A 266 12.80 17.25 -21.07
C GLY A 266 13.69 18.17 -21.90
N THR A 267 14.26 17.69 -23.03
CA THR A 267 14.51 18.57 -24.20
C THR A 267 13.14 18.96 -24.74
N SER A 268 12.92 20.27 -24.81
CA SER A 268 11.71 20.89 -25.32
C SER A 268 11.24 20.31 -26.66
N SER A 269 10.10 19.64 -26.66
CA SER A 269 9.25 19.53 -27.82
C SER A 269 7.88 20.08 -27.43
N THR A 270 7.60 21.28 -27.92
CA THR A 270 6.29 21.93 -27.88
C THR A 270 5.30 21.10 -28.70
N GLY A 271 4.50 20.29 -28.03
CA GLY A 271 3.32 19.63 -28.54
C GLY A 271 2.31 19.48 -27.40
N PRO A 272 0.98 19.58 -27.63
CA PRO A 272 0.01 19.57 -26.56
C PRO A 272 0.09 18.26 -25.79
N ALA A 273 0.41 18.36 -24.52
CA ALA A 273 0.57 17.24 -23.60
C ALA A 273 -0.78 16.55 -23.37
N ALA A 274 -1.01 15.46 -24.09
CA ALA A 274 -1.92 14.43 -23.63
C ALA A 274 -1.36 13.90 -22.31
N ALA A 275 -2.06 14.17 -21.21
CA ALA A 275 -1.68 13.79 -19.85
C ALA A 275 -1.47 12.27 -19.76
N ARG A 276 -0.23 11.82 -19.87
CA ARG A 276 0.17 10.45 -19.51
C ARG A 276 0.13 10.36 -17.99
N GLN A 277 -0.95 9.82 -17.47
CA GLN A 277 -1.12 9.52 -16.06
C GLN A 277 -0.04 8.50 -15.63
N GLY A 278 1.02 8.98 -14.98
CA GLY A 278 1.93 8.14 -14.22
C GLY A 278 1.11 7.44 -13.12
N HIS A 279 1.32 6.14 -12.94
CA HIS A 279 0.68 5.36 -11.88
C HIS A 279 1.38 5.69 -10.54
N ASP A 280 1.00 6.81 -9.94
CA ASP A 280 1.35 7.12 -8.54
C ASP A 280 0.62 6.09 -7.65
N TRP A 281 1.35 5.43 -6.72
CA TRP A 281 0.76 4.47 -5.77
C TRP A 281 -0.42 5.08 -5.00
N ARG A 282 -0.35 6.40 -4.71
CA ARG A 282 -1.48 7.13 -4.13
C ARG A 282 -2.68 7.12 -5.07
N THR A 283 -2.46 7.18 -6.36
CA THR A 283 -3.51 7.05 -7.38
C THR A 283 -4.05 5.63 -7.41
N VAL A 284 -3.21 4.62 -7.28
CA VAL A 284 -3.63 3.20 -7.19
C VAL A 284 -4.42 2.97 -5.91
N GLN A 285 -3.91 3.40 -4.75
CA GLN A 285 -4.60 3.32 -3.47
C GLN A 285 -5.94 4.05 -3.49
N ARG A 286 -6.00 5.24 -4.10
CA ARG A 286 -7.23 6.01 -4.30
C ARG A 286 -8.21 5.29 -5.21
N ARG A 287 -7.74 4.66 -6.30
CA ARG A 287 -8.57 3.84 -7.20
C ARG A 287 -9.11 2.60 -6.49
N GLN A 288 -8.30 1.89 -5.73
CA GLN A 288 -8.72 0.74 -4.93
C GLN A 288 -9.75 1.15 -3.88
N PHE A 289 -9.49 2.21 -3.14
CA PHE A 289 -10.45 2.80 -2.21
C PHE A 289 -11.75 3.18 -2.93
N HIS A 290 -11.68 3.86 -4.07
CA HIS A 290 -12.86 4.29 -4.82
C HIS A 290 -13.68 3.10 -5.34
N ARG A 291 -13.03 2.04 -5.85
CA ARG A 291 -13.71 0.81 -6.25
C ARG A 291 -14.44 0.15 -5.09
N ARG A 292 -13.80 0.07 -3.92
CA ARG A 292 -14.33 -0.65 -2.77
C ARG A 292 -15.34 0.15 -1.96
N PHE A 293 -15.13 1.44 -1.78
CA PHE A 293 -15.91 2.29 -0.89
C PHE A 293 -16.49 3.56 -1.54
N GLY A 294 -16.06 3.87 -2.75
CA GLY A 294 -16.40 5.14 -3.42
C GLY A 294 -17.89 5.34 -3.63
N GLN A 295 -18.60 4.29 -4.03
CA GLN A 295 -20.04 4.34 -4.24
C GLN A 295 -20.80 4.55 -2.93
N GLN A 296 -20.48 3.77 -1.90
CA GLN A 296 -21.13 3.86 -0.58
C GLN A 296 -20.86 5.20 0.12
N LEU A 297 -19.64 5.70 0.01
CA LEU A 297 -19.23 6.96 0.63
C LEU A 297 -19.45 8.18 -0.26
N HIS A 298 -19.97 7.99 -1.47
CA HIS A 298 -20.20 9.07 -2.44
C HIS A 298 -18.98 10.00 -2.61
N THR A 299 -17.78 9.41 -2.84
CA THR A 299 -16.57 10.18 -3.04
C THR A 299 -16.50 10.74 -4.46
N THR A 300 -17.24 11.81 -4.71
CA THR A 300 -17.36 12.46 -6.03
C THR A 300 -16.42 13.65 -6.21
N SER A 301 -15.64 14.01 -5.19
CA SER A 301 -14.73 15.15 -5.17
C SER A 301 -13.36 14.77 -4.67
N THR A 302 -12.39 15.65 -4.89
CA THR A 302 -11.02 15.51 -4.40
C THR A 302 -10.67 16.60 -3.39
N CYS A 303 -9.74 16.30 -2.51
CA CYS A 303 -9.21 17.25 -1.53
C CYS A 303 -8.31 18.29 -2.22
N HIS A 304 -8.53 19.57 -1.98
CA HIS A 304 -7.74 20.66 -2.56
C HIS A 304 -6.26 20.66 -2.16
N ARG A 305 -5.88 19.93 -1.11
CA ARG A 305 -4.49 19.89 -0.61
C ARG A 305 -3.72 18.66 -1.08
N CYS A 306 -4.37 17.51 -1.22
CA CYS A 306 -3.68 16.26 -1.51
C CYS A 306 -4.33 15.42 -2.60
N ASP A 307 -5.38 15.93 -3.29
CA ASP A 307 -6.16 15.27 -4.34
C ASP A 307 -6.77 13.92 -3.96
N GLY A 308 -6.70 13.52 -2.68
CA GLY A 308 -7.34 12.31 -2.19
C GLY A 308 -8.87 12.40 -2.31
N PRO A 309 -9.56 11.26 -2.66
CA PRO A 309 -11.00 11.25 -2.81
C PRO A 309 -11.72 11.57 -1.49
N VAL A 310 -12.67 12.50 -1.56
CA VAL A 310 -13.49 12.94 -0.43
C VAL A 310 -14.95 13.03 -0.83
N SER A 311 -15.83 12.95 0.16
CA SER A 311 -17.26 13.16 -0.03
C SER A 311 -17.75 14.43 0.67
N GLU A 312 -18.91 14.91 0.26
CA GLU A 312 -19.56 16.03 0.92
C GLU A 312 -19.91 15.79 2.39
N PHE A 313 -20.00 14.51 2.81
CA PHE A 313 -20.29 14.14 4.19
C PHE A 313 -19.07 14.26 5.13
N MET A 314 -17.87 14.31 4.58
CA MET A 314 -16.61 14.38 5.32
C MET A 314 -16.32 15.82 5.74
N THR A 315 -15.97 16.03 7.01
CA THR A 315 -15.56 17.34 7.55
C THR A 315 -14.05 17.52 7.59
N THR A 316 -13.32 16.45 7.34
CA THR A 316 -11.85 16.40 7.30
C THR A 316 -11.44 15.47 6.19
N CYS A 317 -10.40 15.81 5.46
CA CYS A 317 -9.80 14.91 4.48
C CYS A 317 -9.18 13.72 5.20
N PRO A 318 -9.61 12.47 4.91
CA PRO A 318 -9.07 11.31 5.60
C PRO A 318 -7.62 10.99 5.21
N TRP A 319 -7.13 11.53 4.10
CA TRP A 319 -5.80 11.29 3.56
C TRP A 319 -4.73 12.19 4.19
N CYS A 320 -4.98 13.49 4.28
CA CYS A 320 -4.01 14.47 4.76
C CYS A 320 -4.41 15.24 6.02
N GLY A 321 -5.57 14.97 6.59
CA GLY A 321 -6.06 15.63 7.80
C GLY A 321 -6.55 17.07 7.62
N SER A 322 -6.53 17.65 6.40
CA SER A 322 -7.00 19.01 6.18
C SER A 322 -8.49 19.14 6.46
N GLY A 323 -8.87 20.19 7.18
CA GLY A 323 -10.28 20.46 7.48
C GLY A 323 -11.07 20.87 6.23
N GLN A 324 -12.29 20.37 6.11
CA GLN A 324 -13.24 20.70 5.04
C GLN A 324 -14.47 21.39 5.64
N ARG A 325 -14.27 22.57 6.20
CA ARG A 325 -15.38 23.36 6.77
C ARG A 325 -16.41 23.71 5.70
N THR A 326 -15.95 24.14 4.55
CA THR A 326 -16.77 24.44 3.37
C THR A 326 -16.48 23.41 2.29
N TYR A 327 -17.52 22.81 1.72
CA TYR A 327 -17.39 21.84 0.64
C TYR A 327 -17.20 22.58 -0.69
N ARG A 328 -16.26 22.14 -1.50
CA ARG A 328 -15.90 22.78 -2.78
C ARG A 328 -16.28 21.94 -4.01
N GLY A 329 -16.82 20.76 -3.81
CA GLY A 329 -17.24 19.88 -4.89
C GLY A 329 -18.67 20.14 -5.36
N SER A 330 -19.06 19.51 -6.45
CA SER A 330 -20.44 19.48 -6.91
C SER A 330 -21.30 18.61 -6.00
N THR A 331 -22.54 19.00 -5.79
CA THR A 331 -23.55 18.20 -5.08
C THR A 331 -24.60 17.67 -6.04
N ARG A 332 -25.17 16.51 -5.72
CA ARG A 332 -26.35 15.95 -6.42
C ARG A 332 -27.68 16.36 -5.78
N PHE A 333 -27.61 17.16 -4.72
CA PHE A 333 -28.80 17.66 -4.08
C PHE A 333 -29.29 18.94 -4.80
N PRO A 334 -30.60 19.21 -4.76
CA PRO A 334 -31.19 20.33 -5.50
C PRO A 334 -30.83 21.71 -4.91
N SER A 335 -30.37 21.78 -3.67
CA SER A 335 -29.99 23.01 -2.99
C SER A 335 -28.69 22.83 -2.21
N GLN A 336 -28.11 23.92 -1.73
CA GLN A 336 -26.87 23.93 -0.96
C GLN A 336 -27.01 24.77 0.33
N CYS A 337 -26.34 24.29 1.39
CA CYS A 337 -26.25 25.04 2.64
C CYS A 337 -25.39 26.29 2.47
N PRO A 338 -25.88 27.51 2.75
CA PRO A 338 -25.09 28.75 2.59
C PRO A 338 -23.87 28.83 3.50
N ARG A 339 -23.83 28.05 4.60
CA ARG A 339 -22.71 28.04 5.55
C ARG A 339 -21.61 27.06 5.17
N CYS A 340 -21.93 25.88 4.64
CA CYS A 340 -20.93 24.84 4.39
C CYS A 340 -20.92 24.32 2.96
N ASN A 341 -21.72 24.84 2.08
CA ASN A 341 -21.90 24.49 0.66
C ASN A 341 -22.20 23.01 0.40
N ARG A 342 -22.64 22.24 1.41
CA ARG A 342 -23.07 20.86 1.24
C ARG A 342 -24.51 20.80 0.79
N GLY A 343 -24.82 19.76 0.03
CA GLY A 343 -26.12 19.59 -0.57
C GLY A 343 -27.26 19.41 0.43
N LEU A 344 -28.42 19.92 0.07
CA LEU A 344 -29.65 19.87 0.85
C LEU A 344 -30.81 19.44 -0.04
N LYS A 345 -31.75 18.69 0.54
CA LYS A 345 -33.04 18.47 -0.08
C LYS A 345 -33.98 19.65 0.18
N LEU A 346 -34.95 19.84 -0.71
CA LEU A 346 -35.90 20.96 -0.63
C LEU A 346 -36.85 20.89 0.57
N ASP A 347 -37.04 19.68 1.14
CA ASP A 347 -37.84 19.41 2.31
C ASP A 347 -37.10 19.45 3.64
N TRP A 348 -35.79 19.75 3.62
CA TRP A 348 -34.99 19.86 4.83
C TRP A 348 -35.03 21.26 5.40
N GLN A 349 -35.29 21.34 6.69
CA GLN A 349 -35.36 22.60 7.44
C GLN A 349 -33.98 22.98 8.04
N TYR A 350 -33.07 22.01 8.28
CA TYR A 350 -31.77 22.24 8.87
C TYR A 350 -30.68 21.47 8.11
N CYS A 351 -29.46 22.04 8.08
CA CYS A 351 -28.32 21.34 7.49
C CYS A 351 -27.89 20.16 8.37
N PRO A 352 -27.91 18.92 7.87
CA PRO A 352 -27.52 17.77 8.66
C PRO A 352 -26.01 17.63 8.87
N TRP A 353 -25.21 18.49 8.24
CA TRP A 353 -23.75 18.39 8.20
C TRP A 353 -23.06 19.38 9.15
N CYS A 354 -23.48 20.63 9.23
CA CYS A 354 -22.73 21.70 9.90
C CYS A 354 -23.47 22.34 11.09
N TYR A 355 -24.62 21.85 11.47
CA TYR A 355 -25.49 22.50 12.48
C TYR A 355 -25.83 23.96 12.11
N GLY A 356 -25.98 24.22 10.80
CA GLY A 356 -26.31 25.54 10.29
C GLY A 356 -27.63 26.10 10.78
N ALA A 357 -27.86 27.38 10.48
CA ALA A 357 -29.16 28.02 10.67
C ALA A 357 -30.24 27.26 9.93
N GLY A 358 -31.48 27.36 10.39
CA GLY A 358 -32.64 26.92 9.63
C GLY A 358 -32.75 27.72 8.34
N PHE A 359 -33.38 27.15 7.36
CA PHE A 359 -33.78 27.81 6.11
C PHE A 359 -35.23 27.47 5.80
N ASP A 360 -35.81 28.31 5.04
CA ASP A 360 -37.21 28.09 4.61
C ASP A 360 -37.27 26.84 3.74
N VAL A 361 -38.25 25.99 4.05
CA VAL A 361 -38.52 24.79 3.29
C VAL A 361 -39.19 25.20 1.99
N THR A 362 -38.52 24.94 0.88
CA THR A 362 -39.05 25.33 -0.45
C THR A 362 -40.02 24.33 -1.02
N ASP A 363 -40.09 23.11 -0.46
CA ASP A 363 -41.04 22.08 -0.85
C ASP A 363 -41.42 21.20 0.36
N THR A 364 -42.70 21.02 0.60
CA THR A 364 -43.22 20.22 1.72
C THR A 364 -43.45 18.76 1.38
N ARG A 365 -43.27 18.35 0.12
CA ARG A 365 -43.44 16.97 -0.30
C ARG A 365 -42.44 16.05 0.38
N GLU A 366 -42.90 14.87 0.76
CA GLU A 366 -42.00 13.82 1.25
C GLU A 366 -41.26 13.17 0.07
N TYR A 367 -39.93 13.34 0.04
CA TYR A 367 -39.07 12.67 -0.92
C TYR A 367 -38.58 11.35 -0.35
N SER A 368 -39.04 10.24 -0.90
CA SER A 368 -38.44 8.93 -0.63
C SER A 368 -37.02 8.90 -1.20
N ASP A 369 -36.11 8.30 -0.48
CA ASP A 369 -34.71 8.17 -0.93
C ASP A 369 -34.15 6.83 -0.46
N ALA A 370 -33.67 6.02 -1.40
CA ALA A 370 -33.06 4.72 -1.11
C ALA A 370 -31.86 4.80 -0.13
N ARG A 371 -31.29 5.98 0.06
CA ARG A 371 -30.21 6.24 1.01
C ARG A 371 -30.68 6.38 2.47
N TYR A 372 -31.99 6.44 2.75
CA TYR A 372 -32.49 6.47 4.12
C TYR A 372 -32.28 5.12 4.81
N MET A 373 -31.43 5.09 5.84
CA MET A 373 -31.00 3.86 6.53
C MET A 373 -31.26 3.86 8.03
N ALA A 374 -31.79 4.93 8.60
CA ALA A 374 -32.01 5.05 10.04
C ALA A 374 -33.20 5.95 10.35
N ARG A 375 -33.63 5.90 11.61
CA ARG A 375 -34.65 6.80 12.16
C ARG A 375 -34.04 7.73 13.20
N CYS A 376 -34.57 8.95 13.27
CA CYS A 376 -34.27 9.90 14.32
C CYS A 376 -34.81 9.39 15.65
N ASP A 377 -33.99 9.51 16.72
CA ASP A 377 -34.35 9.08 18.09
C ASP A 377 -35.31 10.06 18.80
N ASN A 378 -35.64 11.19 18.19
CA ASN A 378 -36.57 12.12 18.74
C ASN A 378 -38.03 11.64 18.44
N ALA A 379 -38.77 11.30 19.49
CA ALA A 379 -40.17 10.85 19.36
C ALA A 379 -41.07 11.88 18.68
N SER A 380 -40.80 13.17 18.92
CA SER A 380 -41.55 14.30 18.33
C SER A 380 -41.10 14.69 16.91
N CYS A 381 -40.14 13.97 16.30
CA CYS A 381 -39.70 14.27 14.96
C CYS A 381 -40.72 13.80 13.91
N SER A 382 -41.22 14.70 13.09
CA SER A 382 -42.29 14.42 12.13
C SER A 382 -41.90 13.40 11.05
N ARG A 383 -40.66 13.42 10.55
CA ARG A 383 -40.24 12.62 9.38
C ARG A 383 -39.22 11.50 9.67
N LYS A 384 -38.51 11.55 10.73
CA LYS A 384 -37.62 10.52 11.30
C LYS A 384 -36.55 9.87 10.38
N ALA A 385 -36.56 10.03 9.07
CA ALA A 385 -35.68 9.33 8.14
C ALA A 385 -34.30 9.99 8.05
N LEU A 386 -33.23 9.20 8.23
CA LEU A 386 -31.84 9.70 8.25
C LEU A 386 -31.00 8.98 7.20
N MET A 387 -30.20 9.73 6.45
CA MET A 387 -29.18 9.20 5.55
C MET A 387 -27.90 8.87 6.30
N PRO A 388 -27.04 7.98 5.75
CA PRO A 388 -25.72 7.70 6.32
C PRO A 388 -24.90 8.97 6.55
N PHE A 389 -24.12 8.95 7.62
CA PHE A 389 -23.18 10.01 7.99
C PHE A 389 -23.77 11.37 8.33
N MET A 390 -25.10 11.49 8.46
CA MET A 390 -25.72 12.68 9.04
C MET A 390 -25.31 12.88 10.49
N LYS A 391 -24.93 14.12 10.85
CA LYS A 391 -24.59 14.53 12.23
C LYS A 391 -25.79 15.06 12.98
N TYR A 392 -26.73 15.65 12.27
CA TYR A 392 -27.95 16.24 12.83
C TYR A 392 -29.18 15.83 12.00
N CYS A 393 -30.31 15.72 12.65
CA CYS A 393 -31.57 15.48 11.96
C CYS A 393 -31.97 16.74 11.17
N PRO A 394 -32.28 16.63 9.87
CA PRO A 394 -32.61 17.80 9.04
C PRO A 394 -33.96 18.41 9.34
N TRP A 395 -34.82 17.75 10.14
CA TRP A 395 -36.15 18.25 10.48
C TRP A 395 -36.27 18.74 11.92
N CYS A 396 -35.62 18.10 12.89
CA CYS A 396 -35.70 18.49 14.30
C CYS A 396 -34.36 19.00 14.88
N ARG A 397 -33.33 19.10 14.07
CA ARG A 397 -31.98 19.58 14.44
C ARG A 397 -31.28 18.76 15.53
N ARG A 398 -31.89 17.69 16.03
CA ARG A 398 -31.27 16.87 17.09
C ARG A 398 -30.00 16.20 16.59
N LYS A 399 -28.98 16.13 17.42
CA LYS A 399 -27.74 15.43 17.11
C LYS A 399 -28.01 13.94 16.98
N VAL A 400 -27.55 13.32 15.89
CA VAL A 400 -27.70 11.90 15.62
C VAL A 400 -26.79 11.11 16.57
N LYS A 401 -27.35 10.27 17.43
CA LYS A 401 -26.60 9.42 18.36
C LYS A 401 -26.03 8.18 17.70
N ARG A 402 -26.64 7.73 16.60
CA ARG A 402 -26.22 6.54 15.86
C ARG A 402 -24.75 6.64 15.43
N LYS A 403 -24.01 5.56 15.67
CA LYS A 403 -22.64 5.39 15.16
C LYS A 403 -22.70 4.74 13.79
N TRP A 404 -22.45 5.54 12.75
CA TRP A 404 -22.50 5.06 11.37
C TRP A 404 -21.37 4.07 11.10
N ARG A 405 -21.67 3.02 10.36
CA ARG A 405 -20.71 2.01 9.92
C ARG A 405 -20.45 2.17 8.42
N ILE A 406 -19.27 1.72 7.99
CA ILE A 406 -18.91 1.58 6.57
C ILE A 406 -19.00 0.09 6.25
N GLU A 407 -19.82 -0.26 5.28
CA GLU A 407 -19.97 -1.64 4.83
C GLU A 407 -18.65 -2.13 4.25
N GLY A 408 -18.25 -3.36 4.57
CA GLY A 408 -16.93 -3.89 4.20
C GLY A 408 -15.76 -3.44 5.07
N SER A 409 -16.00 -2.58 6.13
CA SER A 409 -15.02 -2.28 7.16
C SER A 409 -15.54 -2.63 8.55
N LYS A 410 -14.71 -3.32 9.34
CA LYS A 410 -14.99 -3.62 10.76
C LYS A 410 -14.48 -2.53 11.70
N ASP A 411 -13.64 -1.61 11.20
CA ASP A 411 -12.91 -0.64 12.00
C ASP A 411 -13.77 0.56 12.39
N LYS A 412 -13.50 1.07 13.61
CA LYS A 412 -14.18 2.24 14.18
C LYS A 412 -13.14 3.25 14.66
N CYS A 413 -13.43 4.52 14.49
CA CYS A 413 -12.61 5.57 15.07
C CYS A 413 -12.63 5.47 16.60
N PRO A 414 -11.46 5.41 17.28
CA PRO A 414 -11.39 5.30 18.72
C PRO A 414 -12.00 6.51 19.46
N SER A 415 -12.03 7.68 18.81
CA SER A 415 -12.56 8.91 19.40
C SER A 415 -14.07 9.08 19.23
N CYS A 416 -14.60 8.97 18.00
CA CYS A 416 -16.02 9.23 17.73
C CYS A 416 -16.87 7.96 17.57
N GLY A 417 -16.26 6.79 17.44
CA GLY A 417 -16.93 5.50 17.28
C GLY A 417 -17.58 5.24 15.92
N TRP A 418 -17.41 6.16 14.94
CA TRP A 418 -17.93 5.96 13.60
C TRP A 418 -17.00 5.10 12.76
N GLY A 419 -17.53 4.43 11.75
CA GLY A 419 -16.77 3.59 10.83
C GLY A 419 -15.65 4.37 10.14
N VAL A 420 -14.49 3.74 10.05
CA VAL A 420 -13.29 4.24 9.35
C VAL A 420 -12.64 3.11 8.56
N VAL A 421 -11.74 3.46 7.66
CA VAL A 421 -11.01 2.51 6.81
C VAL A 421 -9.50 2.77 6.99
N PRO A 422 -8.89 2.31 8.10
CA PRO A 422 -7.50 2.64 8.45
C PRO A 422 -6.48 2.13 7.42
N GLU A 423 -6.82 1.13 6.63
CA GLU A 423 -6.01 0.63 5.51
C GLU A 423 -5.76 1.69 4.41
N TYR A 424 -6.65 2.71 4.34
CA TYR A 424 -6.54 3.81 3.37
C TYR A 424 -6.39 5.18 4.04
N TRP A 425 -6.90 5.36 5.27
CA TRP A 425 -7.07 6.66 5.90
C TRP A 425 -6.12 6.89 7.07
N ASN A 426 -5.42 8.00 7.03
CA ASN A 426 -4.57 8.45 8.14
C ASN A 426 -5.33 9.24 9.20
N HIS A 427 -6.50 9.80 8.85
CA HIS A 427 -7.31 10.63 9.73
C HIS A 427 -8.79 10.25 9.66
N CYS A 428 -9.49 10.39 10.78
CA CYS A 428 -10.93 10.19 10.81
C CYS A 428 -11.64 11.34 10.08
N PRO A 429 -12.44 11.08 9.03
CA PRO A 429 -13.12 12.13 8.28
C PRO A 429 -14.26 12.81 9.07
N TRP A 430 -14.64 12.23 10.21
CA TRP A 430 -15.76 12.67 11.03
C TRP A 430 -15.38 13.56 12.21
N CYS A 431 -14.21 13.31 12.84
CA CYS A 431 -13.75 14.03 14.03
C CYS A 431 -12.29 14.48 13.97
N SER A 432 -11.61 14.34 12.85
CA SER A 432 -10.22 14.78 12.59
C SER A 432 -9.13 14.03 13.37
N LYS A 433 -9.47 13.08 14.22
CA LYS A 433 -8.48 12.32 15.01
C LYS A 433 -7.58 11.51 14.06
N SER A 434 -6.26 11.51 14.30
CA SER A 434 -5.34 10.60 13.61
C SER A 434 -5.73 9.15 13.89
N LEU A 435 -5.73 8.31 12.85
CA LEU A 435 -6.01 6.88 12.91
C LEU A 435 -4.74 6.05 13.03
N ASN A 436 -3.58 6.64 12.75
CA ASN A 436 -2.30 6.00 12.97
C ASN A 436 -2.14 5.79 14.47
N ARG A 437 -2.17 4.54 14.90
CA ARG A 437 -1.76 4.18 16.27
C ARG A 437 -0.28 4.53 16.40
N LYS A 438 0.07 5.32 17.43
CA LYS A 438 1.43 5.45 17.91
C LYS A 438 1.95 4.08 18.33
#